data_02f84b864336ec47c85d20aef0f110fd
#
_entry.id   02f84b864336ec47c85d20aef0f110fd
#
_cell.length_a   1.000
_cell.length_b   1.000
_cell.length_c   1.000
_cell.angle_alpha   90.00
_cell.angle_beta   90.00
_cell.angle_gamma   90.00
#
_symmetry.space_group_name_H-M   'P 1'
#
loop_
_entity.id
_entity.type
_entity.pdbx_description
1 polymer ?
#
loop_
_entity_poly.entity_id
_entity_poly.type
_entity_poly.pdbx_seq_one_letter_code
_entity_poly.pdbx_strand_id
1 'polypeptide(L)'
;ELLSQYAIHSIEQPIKQKQWALMAELCREFPLPIALDEELIGVNDPDAKRQMLRIIKPRYIVLKPSLHGGMMGCREWIQIAKEEGIGSWITSALESNIGLNAIAQFCSDVYGDHITFPQGLGTGPLFTDNIPMPLEIRGDKLWISKNS
;
A
#
# COMPACT_ATOMS: atom_id res chain seq x y z
N GLU A 1 -3.30 9.76 21.62
CA GLU A 1 -2.94 9.17 22.94
C GLU A 1 -3.70 7.89 23.25
N LEU A 2 -5.05 7.83 23.13
CA LEU A 2 -5.81 6.60 23.44
C LEU A 2 -5.39 5.40 22.57
N LEU A 3 -5.15 5.59 21.29
CA LEU A 3 -4.78 4.51 20.37
C LEU A 3 -3.35 4.00 20.58
N SER A 4 -2.44 4.81 21.14
CA SER A 4 -1.06 4.37 21.41
C SER A 4 -0.94 3.33 22.53
N GLN A 5 -2.01 3.08 23.26
CA GLN A 5 -2.09 2.01 24.27
C GLN A 5 -2.27 0.62 23.64
N TYR A 6 -2.63 0.56 22.38
CA TYR A 6 -2.79 -0.68 21.62
C TYR A 6 -1.61 -0.89 20.69
N ALA A 7 -1.29 -2.12 20.37
CA ALA A 7 -0.22 -2.46 19.43
C ALA A 7 -0.64 -2.17 17.97
N ILE A 8 -1.04 -0.93 17.69
CA ILE A 8 -1.44 -0.48 16.35
C ILE A 8 -0.17 -0.27 15.51
N HIS A 9 -0.12 -0.89 14.33
CA HIS A 9 1.01 -0.80 13.42
C HIS A 9 1.21 0.62 12.88
N SER A 10 0.16 1.25 12.39
CA SER A 10 0.18 2.59 11.79
C SER A 10 -1.21 3.19 11.67
N ILE A 11 -1.28 4.49 11.43
CA ILE A 11 -2.50 5.20 11.01
C ILE A 11 -2.33 5.61 9.56
N GLU A 12 -3.31 5.25 8.73
CA GLU A 12 -3.33 5.55 7.30
C GLU A 12 -4.01 6.90 7.06
N GLN A 13 -3.36 7.77 6.29
CA GLN A 13 -3.84 9.08 5.80
C GLN A 13 -4.71 9.87 6.81
N PRO A 14 -4.17 10.29 7.96
CA PRO A 14 -4.97 10.89 9.05
C PRO A 14 -5.60 12.24 8.71
N ILE A 15 -5.10 12.93 7.69
CA ILE A 15 -5.62 14.22 7.20
C ILE A 15 -5.77 14.19 5.68
N LYS A 16 -6.53 15.14 5.14
CA LYS A 16 -6.70 15.31 3.69
C LYS A 16 -5.36 15.56 3.00
N GLN A 17 -5.23 15.01 1.79
CA GLN A 17 -4.07 15.21 0.93
C GLN A 17 -3.77 16.69 0.63
N LYS A 18 -2.54 16.96 0.17
CA LYS A 18 -2.01 18.30 -0.19
C LYS A 18 -1.78 19.24 1.00
N GLN A 19 -1.62 18.68 2.19
CA GLN A 19 -1.27 19.40 3.41
C GLN A 19 0.10 18.94 3.94
N TRP A 20 1.12 18.94 3.09
CA TRP A 20 2.42 18.34 3.38
C TRP A 20 3.08 18.85 4.66
N ALA A 21 3.00 20.15 4.94
CA ALA A 21 3.57 20.72 6.17
C ALA A 21 2.91 20.16 7.43
N LEU A 22 1.57 20.09 7.43
CA LEU A 22 0.82 19.52 8.55
C LEU A 22 1.02 18.01 8.67
N MET A 23 1.07 17.30 7.54
CA MET A 23 1.35 15.86 7.54
C MET A 23 2.78 15.57 8.07
N ALA A 24 3.77 16.39 7.70
CA ALA A 24 5.13 16.28 8.22
C ALA A 24 5.21 16.53 9.73
N GLU A 25 4.43 17.49 10.25
CA GLU A 25 4.31 17.72 11.68
C GLU A 25 3.72 16.51 12.39
N LEU A 26 2.64 15.93 11.85
CA LEU A 26 2.04 14.71 12.38
C LEU A 26 3.04 13.53 12.35
N CYS A 27 3.77 13.35 11.26
CA CYS A 27 4.77 12.28 11.17
C CYS A 27 5.89 12.41 12.22
N ARG A 28 6.21 13.63 12.62
CA ARG A 28 7.25 13.90 13.62
C ARG A 28 6.75 13.77 15.06
N GLU A 29 5.52 14.22 15.33
CA GLU A 29 5.02 14.41 16.70
C GLU A 29 4.01 13.37 17.15
N PHE A 30 3.36 12.69 16.21
CA PHE A 30 2.33 11.72 16.55
C PHE A 30 2.96 10.41 17.09
N PRO A 31 2.38 9.83 18.17
CA PRO A 31 2.97 8.66 18.82
C PRO A 31 2.87 7.35 18.01
N LEU A 32 2.04 7.32 16.97
CA LEU A 32 1.89 6.16 16.09
C LEU A 32 2.46 6.44 14.72
N PRO A 33 3.06 5.44 14.05
CA PRO A 33 3.56 5.59 12.69
C PRO A 33 2.45 5.99 11.71
N ILE A 34 2.76 6.87 10.77
CA ILE A 34 1.84 7.30 9.73
C ILE A 34 2.20 6.60 8.42
N ALA A 35 1.16 6.13 7.72
CA ALA A 35 1.21 5.63 6.36
C ALA A 35 0.48 6.59 5.41
N LEU A 36 1.11 6.97 4.30
CA LEU A 36 0.45 7.78 3.25
C LEU A 36 -0.29 6.87 2.27
N ASP A 37 -1.49 7.25 1.89
CA ASP A 37 -2.31 6.60 0.86
C ASP A 37 -2.73 7.63 -0.21
N GLU A 38 -3.83 8.34 0.01
CA GLU A 38 -4.38 9.29 -0.97
C GLU A 38 -3.40 10.41 -1.34
N GLU A 39 -2.43 10.73 -0.49
CA GLU A 39 -1.38 11.70 -0.77
C GLU A 39 -0.58 11.37 -2.04
N LEU A 40 -0.45 10.08 -2.35
CA LEU A 40 0.33 9.58 -3.48
C LEU A 40 -0.38 9.72 -4.82
N ILE A 41 -1.72 9.88 -4.82
CA ILE A 41 -2.55 9.90 -6.02
C ILE A 41 -2.19 11.12 -6.90
N GLY A 42 -1.87 10.85 -8.16
CA GLY A 42 -1.54 11.89 -9.15
C GLY A 42 -0.11 12.40 -9.11
N VAL A 43 0.72 11.91 -8.18
CA VAL A 43 2.16 12.22 -8.14
C VAL A 43 2.90 11.20 -9.00
N ASN A 44 3.16 11.55 -10.26
CA ASN A 44 3.74 10.63 -11.24
C ASN A 44 5.22 10.89 -11.51
N ASP A 45 5.68 12.13 -11.33
CA ASP A 45 7.08 12.50 -11.56
C ASP A 45 7.99 11.94 -10.46
N PRO A 46 9.10 11.24 -10.78
CA PRO A 46 10.00 10.65 -9.79
C PRO A 46 10.62 11.65 -8.81
N ASP A 47 10.95 12.85 -9.29
CA ASP A 47 11.53 13.88 -8.43
C ASP A 47 10.49 14.46 -7.46
N ALA A 48 9.26 14.64 -7.94
CA ALA A 48 8.14 15.04 -7.09
C ALA A 48 7.82 13.98 -6.02
N LYS A 49 7.86 12.68 -6.35
CA LYS A 49 7.73 11.57 -5.40
C LYS A 49 8.80 11.66 -4.31
N ARG A 50 10.05 11.79 -4.70
CA ARG A 50 11.19 11.88 -3.78
C ARG A 50 11.08 13.12 -2.88
N GLN A 51 10.76 14.27 -3.46
CA GLN A 51 10.58 15.51 -2.73
C GLN A 51 9.47 15.39 -1.68
N MET A 52 8.32 14.83 -2.04
CA MET A 52 7.19 14.63 -1.12
C MET A 52 7.60 13.75 0.07
N LEU A 53 8.23 12.61 -0.19
CA LEU A 53 8.65 11.71 0.88
C LEU A 53 9.69 12.34 1.80
N ARG A 54 10.62 13.14 1.27
CA ARG A 54 11.63 13.88 2.06
C ARG A 54 11.04 14.99 2.92
N ILE A 55 9.98 15.63 2.44
CA ILE A 55 9.28 16.69 3.21
C ILE A 55 8.43 16.07 4.31
N ILE A 56 7.59 15.09 3.98
CA ILE A 56 6.61 14.51 4.90
C ILE A 56 7.28 13.53 5.88
N LYS A 57 8.22 12.73 5.41
CA LYS A 57 8.92 11.68 6.18
C LYS A 57 7.96 10.70 6.87
N PRO A 58 7.02 10.10 6.14
CA PRO A 58 6.13 9.11 6.72
C PRO A 58 6.93 7.86 7.12
N ARG A 59 6.35 7.01 7.96
CA ARG A 59 6.95 5.71 8.25
C ARG A 59 6.67 4.69 7.14
N TYR A 60 5.51 4.82 6.48
CA TYR A 60 5.06 3.90 5.45
C TYR A 60 4.33 4.61 4.33
N ILE A 61 4.24 3.92 3.18
CA ILE A 61 3.34 4.25 2.08
C ILE A 61 2.48 3.04 1.71
N VAL A 62 1.22 3.30 1.36
CA VAL A 62 0.25 2.30 0.91
C VAL A 62 0.08 2.44 -0.60
N LEU A 63 0.24 1.37 -1.34
CA LEU A 63 0.26 1.41 -2.80
C LEU A 63 -0.92 0.65 -3.39
N LYS A 64 -1.65 1.33 -4.26
CA LYS A 64 -2.77 0.80 -5.03
C LYS A 64 -2.44 0.92 -6.52
N PRO A 65 -2.07 -0.16 -7.22
CA PRO A 65 -1.63 -0.06 -8.62
C PRO A 65 -2.61 0.69 -9.53
N SER A 66 -3.92 0.52 -9.30
CA SER A 66 -4.95 1.24 -10.07
C SER A 66 -4.95 2.76 -9.88
N LEU A 67 -4.32 3.29 -8.83
CA LEU A 67 -4.33 4.71 -8.47
C LEU A 67 -2.95 5.38 -8.55
N HIS A 68 -1.87 4.60 -8.47
CA HIS A 68 -0.51 5.11 -8.28
C HIS A 68 0.41 4.85 -9.49
N GLY A 69 -0.15 4.97 -10.71
CA GLY A 69 0.62 4.85 -11.95
C GLY A 69 0.83 3.41 -12.45
N GLY A 70 -0.09 2.51 -12.10
CA GLY A 70 -0.01 1.10 -12.46
C GLY A 70 1.08 0.36 -11.69
N MET A 71 1.40 -0.85 -12.13
CA MET A 71 2.47 -1.66 -11.52
C MET A 71 3.84 -1.00 -11.64
N MET A 72 4.10 -0.33 -12.77
CA MET A 72 5.37 0.40 -12.98
C MET A 72 5.51 1.58 -12.03
N GLY A 73 4.46 2.39 -11.87
CA GLY A 73 4.45 3.51 -10.93
C GLY A 73 4.61 3.06 -9.49
N CYS A 74 3.96 1.95 -9.10
CA CYS A 74 4.14 1.36 -7.77
C CYS A 74 5.56 0.83 -7.56
N ARG A 75 6.17 0.20 -8.55
CA ARG A 75 7.57 -0.26 -8.48
C ARG A 75 8.53 0.91 -8.25
N GLU A 76 8.31 2.02 -8.95
CA GLU A 76 9.09 3.24 -8.77
C GLU A 76 8.89 3.83 -7.36
N TRP A 77 7.65 3.88 -6.86
CA TRP A 77 7.36 4.29 -5.48
C TRP A 77 8.08 3.42 -4.45
N ILE A 78 8.05 2.09 -4.62
CA ILE A 78 8.73 1.14 -3.72
C ILE A 78 10.23 1.41 -3.70
N GLN A 79 10.84 1.63 -4.88
CA GLN A 79 12.27 1.92 -4.99
C GLN A 79 12.63 3.23 -4.28
N ILE A 80 11.90 4.31 -4.55
CA ILE A 80 12.14 5.62 -3.91
C ILE A 80 11.92 5.55 -2.40
N ALA A 81 10.84 4.91 -1.94
CA ALA A 81 10.57 4.72 -0.52
C ALA A 81 11.69 3.96 0.18
N LYS A 82 12.20 2.89 -0.44
CA LYS A 82 13.33 2.11 0.08
C LYS A 82 14.60 2.97 0.20
N GLU A 83 14.89 3.81 -0.78
CA GLU A 83 16.03 4.74 -0.74
C GLU A 83 15.92 5.76 0.41
N GLU A 84 14.70 6.17 0.75
CA GLU A 84 14.42 7.10 1.84
C GLU A 84 14.16 6.38 3.20
N GLY A 85 14.33 5.05 3.28
CA GLY A 85 14.13 4.27 4.50
C GLY A 85 12.66 4.13 4.93
N ILE A 86 11.73 4.27 4.00
CA ILE A 86 10.28 4.22 4.21
C ILE A 86 9.75 2.84 3.80
N GLY A 87 8.95 2.22 4.67
CA GLY A 87 8.30 0.94 4.37
C GLY A 87 7.14 1.09 3.39
N SER A 88 6.77 -0.01 2.73
CA SER A 88 5.64 -0.02 1.80
C SER A 88 4.88 -1.34 1.84
N TRP A 89 3.59 -1.29 1.54
CA TRP A 89 2.80 -2.47 1.20
C TRP A 89 1.83 -2.16 0.08
N ILE A 90 1.33 -3.22 -0.56
CA ILE A 90 0.38 -3.12 -1.67
C ILE A 90 -1.01 -3.52 -1.18
N THR A 91 -2.01 -2.80 -1.63
CA THR A 91 -3.42 -3.06 -1.34
C THR A 91 -4.26 -2.94 -2.60
N SER A 92 -5.46 -3.48 -2.55
CA SER A 92 -6.50 -3.32 -3.57
C SER A 92 -7.14 -1.93 -3.46
N ALA A 93 -7.54 -1.38 -4.60
CA ALA A 93 -8.49 -0.26 -4.71
C ALA A 93 -9.90 -0.78 -5.06
N LEU A 94 -10.28 -1.94 -4.54
CA LEU A 94 -11.52 -2.66 -4.80
C LEU A 94 -11.66 -3.18 -6.24
N GLU A 95 -10.56 -3.67 -6.80
CA GLU A 95 -10.59 -4.37 -8.09
C GLU A 95 -11.39 -5.67 -7.99
N SER A 96 -11.95 -6.10 -9.15
CA SER A 96 -12.50 -7.45 -9.30
C SER A 96 -11.41 -8.52 -9.06
N ASN A 97 -11.81 -9.78 -8.96
CA ASN A 97 -10.86 -10.86 -8.76
C ASN A 97 -9.84 -11.00 -9.89
N ILE A 98 -10.11 -10.49 -11.11
CA ILE A 98 -9.13 -10.42 -12.20
C ILE A 98 -8.01 -9.45 -11.86
N GLY A 99 -8.35 -8.21 -11.48
CA GLY A 99 -7.37 -7.20 -11.06
C GLY A 99 -6.61 -7.62 -9.80
N LEU A 100 -7.33 -8.21 -8.84
CA LEU A 100 -6.73 -8.73 -7.62
C LEU A 100 -5.69 -9.83 -7.90
N ASN A 101 -5.96 -10.73 -8.86
CA ASN A 101 -4.99 -11.74 -9.28
C ASN A 101 -3.72 -11.09 -9.87
N ALA A 102 -3.86 -10.06 -10.69
CA ALA A 102 -2.71 -9.34 -11.24
C ALA A 102 -1.89 -8.64 -10.14
N ILE A 103 -2.57 -8.01 -9.17
CA ILE A 103 -1.91 -7.36 -8.02
C ILE A 103 -1.20 -8.38 -7.13
N ALA A 104 -1.79 -9.55 -6.90
CA ALA A 104 -1.15 -10.62 -6.11
C ALA A 104 0.15 -11.11 -6.76
N GLN A 105 0.15 -11.29 -8.09
CA GLN A 105 1.36 -11.64 -8.83
C GLN A 105 2.41 -10.54 -8.75
N PHE A 106 2.00 -9.27 -8.86
CA PHE A 106 2.88 -8.14 -8.70
C PHE A 106 3.50 -8.07 -7.28
N CYS A 107 2.73 -8.32 -6.23
CA CYS A 107 3.25 -8.42 -4.87
C CYS A 107 4.35 -9.48 -4.74
N SER A 108 4.10 -10.67 -5.31
CA SER A 108 5.09 -11.75 -5.31
C SER A 108 6.36 -11.38 -6.08
N ASP A 109 6.21 -10.65 -7.19
CA ASP A 109 7.33 -10.22 -8.01
C ASP A 109 8.21 -9.16 -7.33
N VAL A 110 7.61 -8.20 -6.62
CA VAL A 110 8.37 -7.09 -6.00
C VAL A 110 8.92 -7.40 -4.61
N TYR A 111 8.23 -8.24 -3.85
CA TYR A 111 8.64 -8.57 -2.48
C TYR A 111 9.23 -9.99 -2.35
N GLY A 112 8.90 -10.90 -3.26
CA GLY A 112 9.35 -12.29 -3.25
C GLY A 112 9.06 -12.96 -1.91
N ASP A 113 10.06 -13.68 -1.38
CA ASP A 113 9.96 -14.33 -0.06
C ASP A 113 10.16 -13.35 1.11
N HIS A 114 10.36 -12.06 0.84
CA HIS A 114 10.59 -11.02 1.83
C HIS A 114 9.33 -10.22 2.20
N ILE A 115 8.15 -10.80 2.01
CA ILE A 115 6.90 -10.18 2.46
C ILE A 115 6.88 -10.19 3.99
N THR A 116 7.21 -9.06 4.59
CA THR A 116 7.26 -8.88 6.05
C THR A 116 5.97 -8.34 6.64
N PHE A 117 5.08 -7.79 5.79
CA PHE A 117 3.80 -7.22 6.19
C PHE A 117 2.65 -7.88 5.45
N PRO A 118 1.47 -8.00 6.08
CA PRO A 118 0.25 -8.35 5.37
C PRO A 118 -0.01 -7.39 4.20
N GLN A 119 -0.40 -7.93 3.07
CA GLN A 119 -0.80 -7.13 1.90
C GLN A 119 -2.33 -7.01 1.88
N GLY A 120 -2.87 -5.87 1.45
CA GLY A 120 -4.30 -5.60 1.48
C GLY A 120 -5.07 -6.22 0.29
N LEU A 121 -5.00 -7.54 0.13
CA LEU A 121 -5.53 -8.26 -1.03
C LEU A 121 -6.78 -9.11 -0.74
N GLY A 122 -7.47 -8.84 0.36
CA GLY A 122 -8.63 -9.62 0.81
C GLY A 122 -9.98 -9.18 0.26
N THR A 123 -10.04 -8.36 -0.78
CA THR A 123 -11.30 -7.73 -1.27
C THR A 123 -12.12 -8.60 -2.24
N GLY A 124 -11.59 -9.72 -2.75
CA GLY A 124 -12.26 -10.59 -3.68
C GLY A 124 -13.70 -11.04 -3.25
N PRO A 125 -13.93 -11.42 -1.99
CA PRO A 125 -15.25 -11.83 -1.51
C PRO A 125 -16.31 -10.72 -1.48
N LEU A 126 -15.93 -9.46 -1.70
CA LEU A 126 -16.89 -8.35 -1.79
C LEU A 126 -17.73 -8.38 -3.07
N PHE A 127 -17.32 -9.14 -4.08
CA PHE A 127 -18.00 -9.25 -5.36
C PHE A 127 -18.71 -10.59 -5.50
N THR A 128 -19.93 -10.57 -6.02
CA THR A 128 -20.78 -11.77 -6.23
C THR A 128 -20.68 -12.35 -7.63
N ASP A 129 -20.13 -11.59 -8.58
CA ASP A 129 -19.99 -11.90 -10.01
C ASP A 129 -18.55 -12.20 -10.43
N ASN A 130 -17.76 -12.68 -9.49
CA ASN A 130 -16.38 -13.09 -9.75
C ASN A 130 -16.32 -14.23 -10.78
N ILE A 131 -15.36 -14.15 -11.70
CA ILE A 131 -15.05 -15.26 -12.59
C ILE A 131 -14.08 -16.24 -11.90
N PRO A 132 -14.04 -17.53 -12.33
CA PRO A 132 -13.07 -18.49 -11.81
C PRO A 132 -11.63 -17.99 -12.00
N MET A 133 -10.87 -17.93 -10.91
CA MET A 133 -9.46 -17.48 -10.89
C MET A 133 -8.66 -18.42 -9.98
N PRO A 134 -7.35 -18.57 -10.21
CA PRO A 134 -6.52 -19.45 -9.42
C PRO A 134 -6.25 -18.96 -7.98
N LEU A 135 -6.76 -17.81 -7.60
CA LEU A 135 -6.60 -17.26 -6.25
C LEU A 135 -7.74 -17.66 -5.33
N GLU A 136 -7.37 -18.08 -4.15
CA GLU A 136 -8.30 -18.51 -3.10
C GLU A 136 -7.86 -17.93 -1.75
N ILE A 137 -8.81 -17.37 -0.99
CA ILE A 137 -8.58 -16.93 0.38
C ILE A 137 -8.87 -18.10 1.31
N ARG A 138 -7.89 -18.46 2.12
CA ARG A 138 -7.99 -19.48 3.18
C ARG A 138 -7.52 -18.89 4.51
N GLY A 139 -8.47 -18.60 5.38
CA GLY A 139 -8.19 -17.88 6.63
C GLY A 139 -7.70 -16.46 6.35
N ASP A 140 -6.51 -16.14 6.81
CA ASP A 140 -5.82 -14.85 6.65
C ASP A 140 -4.86 -14.80 5.45
N LYS A 141 -4.84 -15.83 4.61
CA LYS A 141 -3.86 -15.98 3.53
C LYS A 141 -4.54 -16.09 2.17
N LEU A 142 -3.86 -15.50 1.18
CA LEU A 142 -4.19 -15.66 -0.22
C LEU A 142 -3.32 -16.75 -0.83
N TRP A 143 -3.95 -17.76 -1.43
CA TRP A 143 -3.30 -18.93 -2.02
C TRP A 143 -3.52 -18.98 -3.52
N ILE A 144 -2.53 -19.53 -4.25
CA ILE A 144 -2.72 -19.92 -5.64
C ILE A 144 -3.18 -21.37 -5.64
N SER A 145 -4.39 -21.64 -6.17
CA SER A 145 -4.89 -22.99 -6.39
C SER A 145 -4.09 -23.65 -7.51
N LYS A 146 -3.52 -24.83 -7.24
CA LYS A 146 -2.78 -25.60 -8.25
C LYS A 146 -3.67 -26.39 -9.23
N ASN A 147 -4.99 -26.29 -9.07
CA ASN A 147 -5.96 -27.10 -9.81
C ASN A 147 -6.82 -26.26 -10.79
N SER A 148 -6.22 -25.35 -11.52
CA SER A 148 -6.90 -24.62 -12.60
C SER A 148 -6.20 -24.82 -13.93
#